data_dccf5865d372fb320964e0877379cc84
#
_entry.id   dccf5865d372fb320964e0877379cc84
#
_cell.length_a   1.000
_cell.length_b   1.000
_cell.length_c   1.000
_cell.angle_alpha   90.00
_cell.angle_beta   90.00
_cell.angle_gamma   90.00
#
_symmetry.space_group_name_H-M   'P 1'
#
loop_
_entity.id
_entity.type
_entity.pdbx_description
1 polymer ?
#
loop_
_entity_poly.entity_id
_entity_poly.type
_entity_poly.pdbx_seq_one_letter_code
_entity_poly.pdbx_strand_id
1 'polypeptide(L)'
;MWVFFINFAKNLEDSKFHDIILGKWSEHMKKNKTNISKLLLTLAIALFLGIATYFNIDLEGLLNSSNAYNKINYTASFDLTTIPKFENEPYVVLNDNKPDFNEEDFARDTFEDYSPLDYLGRCGPAFAKVGIETMPTEERGAINSVKPSGWQTVKYDIVEGKYLYNRCHLIGYQLTAENANEKNLITGTRYMNVQGMLPFENMVAEYVRTTKNHVLYRVTPIFENDNLVASGVEIEAQSVENKGEGICFNVYVYNVQPGIDINYKNGESTLN
;
A
#
# COMPACT_ATOMS: atom_id res chain seq x y z
N MET A 1 -9.78 -50.30 20.92
CA MET A 1 -9.41 -49.10 21.68
C MET A 1 -10.61 -48.27 22.13
N TRP A 2 -11.67 -48.11 21.35
CA TRP A 2 -12.90 -47.40 21.71
C TRP A 2 -13.77 -48.06 22.78
N VAL A 3 -13.81 -49.39 22.84
CA VAL A 3 -14.59 -50.15 23.82
C VAL A 3 -14.00 -50.05 25.23
N PHE A 4 -12.70 -49.83 25.37
CA PHE A 4 -12.02 -49.63 26.65
C PHE A 4 -12.35 -48.25 27.28
N PHE A 5 -12.57 -47.24 26.47
CA PHE A 5 -12.91 -45.89 26.95
C PHE A 5 -14.35 -45.78 27.47
N ILE A 6 -15.29 -46.51 26.89
CA ILE A 6 -16.70 -46.49 27.30
C ILE A 6 -16.94 -47.20 28.62
N ASN A 7 -16.19 -48.29 28.90
CA ASN A 7 -16.26 -48.98 30.18
C ASN A 7 -15.53 -48.28 31.33
N PHE A 8 -14.54 -47.44 31.02
CA PHE A 8 -13.85 -46.62 32.02
C PHE A 8 -14.73 -45.44 32.48
N ALA A 9 -15.51 -44.87 31.57
CA ALA A 9 -16.42 -43.75 31.89
C ALA A 9 -17.63 -44.14 32.75
N LYS A 10 -18.05 -45.43 32.77
CA LYS A 10 -19.18 -45.91 33.55
C LYS A 10 -18.89 -46.18 35.02
N ASN A 11 -17.62 -46.28 35.44
CA ASN A 11 -17.20 -46.57 36.83
C ASN A 11 -16.77 -45.33 37.63
N LEU A 12 -17.04 -44.12 37.14
CA LEU A 12 -16.64 -42.83 37.74
C LEU A 12 -17.82 -42.07 38.41
N GLU A 13 -18.86 -42.80 38.90
CA GLU A 13 -19.98 -42.15 39.62
C GLU A 13 -19.73 -41.93 41.12
N ASP A 14 -18.51 -42.12 41.64
CA ASP A 14 -18.15 -41.69 43.00
C ASP A 14 -17.70 -40.23 43.03
N SER A 15 -18.60 -39.32 43.50
CA SER A 15 -18.49 -37.88 43.40
C SER A 15 -17.20 -37.29 44.00
N LYS A 16 -16.56 -37.94 44.98
CA LYS A 16 -15.30 -37.45 45.59
C LYS A 16 -14.06 -37.72 44.74
N PHE A 17 -14.07 -38.76 43.93
CA PHE A 17 -12.93 -39.09 43.07
C PHE A 17 -12.94 -38.23 41.81
N HIS A 18 -14.12 -37.89 41.34
CA HIS A 18 -14.36 -36.97 40.19
C HIS A 18 -13.85 -35.58 40.47
N ASP A 19 -14.12 -35.01 41.66
CA ASP A 19 -13.70 -33.65 42.01
C ASP A 19 -12.19 -33.52 42.23
N ILE A 20 -11.53 -34.59 42.75
CA ILE A 20 -10.06 -34.61 42.91
C ILE A 20 -9.34 -34.72 41.56
N ILE A 21 -9.87 -35.49 40.61
CA ILE A 21 -9.29 -35.63 39.29
C ILE A 21 -9.53 -34.35 38.47
N LEU A 22 -10.72 -33.77 38.48
CA LEU A 22 -11.01 -32.52 37.78
C LEU A 22 -10.22 -31.33 38.36
N GLY A 23 -10.06 -31.26 39.68
CA GLY A 23 -9.24 -30.25 40.34
C GLY A 23 -7.77 -30.33 39.91
N LYS A 24 -7.17 -31.53 39.95
CA LYS A 24 -5.79 -31.76 39.49
C LYS A 24 -5.63 -31.55 37.98
N TRP A 25 -6.62 -31.91 37.16
CA TRP A 25 -6.64 -31.65 35.73
C TRP A 25 -6.76 -30.16 35.45
N SER A 26 -7.62 -29.44 36.17
CA SER A 26 -7.78 -27.98 36.04
C SER A 26 -6.49 -27.23 36.43
N GLU A 27 -5.80 -27.62 37.49
CA GLU A 27 -4.49 -27.04 37.85
C GLU A 27 -3.40 -27.37 36.83
N HIS A 28 -3.38 -28.61 36.32
CA HIS A 28 -2.42 -29.04 35.29
C HIS A 28 -2.69 -28.32 33.95
N MET A 29 -3.96 -28.09 33.61
CA MET A 29 -4.37 -27.33 32.43
C MET A 29 -4.03 -25.83 32.54
N LYS A 30 -4.11 -25.25 33.76
CA LYS A 30 -3.70 -23.85 33.98
C LYS A 30 -2.19 -23.63 33.85
N LYS A 31 -1.38 -24.63 34.23
CA LYS A 31 0.09 -24.59 34.15
C LYS A 31 0.65 -24.86 32.73
N ASN A 32 -0.14 -25.47 31.83
CA ASN A 32 0.33 -25.93 30.52
C ASN A 32 -0.38 -25.27 29.30
N LYS A 33 -1.10 -24.17 29.46
CA LYS A 33 -1.75 -23.48 28.33
C LYS A 33 -0.78 -23.17 27.20
N THR A 34 0.47 -22.84 27.51
CA THR A 34 1.53 -22.56 26.52
C THR A 34 2.03 -23.79 25.78
N ASN A 35 2.00 -24.99 26.41
CA ASN A 35 2.47 -26.20 25.75
C ASN A 35 1.39 -26.86 24.89
N ILE A 36 0.11 -26.75 25.27
CA ILE A 36 -1.02 -27.24 24.47
C ILE A 36 -1.18 -26.42 23.20
N SER A 37 -1.04 -25.09 23.27
CA SER A 37 -1.09 -24.22 22.08
C SER A 37 0.07 -24.50 21.12
N LYS A 38 1.27 -24.76 21.63
CA LYS A 38 2.43 -25.17 20.81
C LYS A 38 2.21 -26.52 20.15
N LEU A 39 1.68 -27.49 20.87
CA LEU A 39 1.36 -28.80 20.31
C LEU A 39 0.30 -28.75 19.24
N LEU A 40 -0.78 -27.96 19.46
CA LEU A 40 -1.83 -27.76 18.47
C LEU A 40 -1.30 -27.04 17.21
N LEU A 41 -0.42 -26.06 17.39
CA LEU A 41 0.23 -25.36 16.28
C LEU A 41 1.13 -26.32 15.48
N THR A 42 1.92 -27.17 16.17
CA THR A 42 2.78 -28.17 15.51
C THR A 42 1.94 -29.18 14.71
N LEU A 43 0.83 -29.67 15.28
CA LEU A 43 -0.10 -30.56 14.58
C LEU A 43 -0.77 -29.90 13.37
N ALA A 44 -1.15 -28.62 13.49
CA ALA A 44 -1.71 -27.85 12.38
C ALA A 44 -0.70 -27.67 11.24
N ILE A 45 0.56 -27.35 11.58
CA ILE A 45 1.65 -27.25 10.59
C ILE A 45 1.92 -28.60 9.91
N ALA A 46 1.98 -29.69 10.68
CA ALA A 46 2.19 -31.03 10.12
C ALA A 46 1.06 -31.46 9.20
N LEU A 47 -0.20 -31.14 9.57
CA LEU A 47 -1.37 -31.40 8.72
C LEU A 47 -1.32 -30.58 7.43
N PHE A 48 -0.97 -29.28 7.53
CA PHE A 48 -0.82 -28.39 6.38
C PHE A 48 0.26 -28.89 5.42
N LEU A 49 1.43 -29.27 5.94
CA LEU A 49 2.52 -29.83 5.13
C LEU A 49 2.10 -31.17 4.46
N GLY A 50 1.36 -32.03 5.19
CA GLY A 50 0.82 -33.26 4.61
C GLY A 50 -0.19 -33.02 3.50
N ILE A 51 -1.05 -32.02 3.61
CA ILE A 51 -1.99 -31.60 2.58
C ILE A 51 -1.23 -31.03 1.38
N ALA A 52 -0.26 -30.14 1.63
CA ALA A 52 0.54 -29.52 0.59
C ALA A 52 1.30 -30.57 -0.25
N THR A 53 1.90 -31.57 0.39
CA THR A 53 2.59 -32.68 -0.31
C THR A 53 1.60 -33.57 -1.08
N TYR A 54 0.42 -33.85 -0.53
CA TYR A 54 -0.60 -34.65 -1.18
C TYR A 54 -1.13 -33.99 -2.47
N PHE A 55 -1.29 -32.66 -2.45
CA PHE A 55 -1.75 -31.90 -3.62
C PHE A 55 -0.61 -31.38 -4.52
N ASN A 56 0.65 -31.79 -4.29
CA ASN A 56 1.84 -31.30 -5.02
C ASN A 56 1.93 -29.75 -5.05
N ILE A 57 1.55 -29.10 -3.95
CA ILE A 57 1.68 -27.65 -3.82
C ILE A 57 3.15 -27.31 -3.66
N ASP A 58 3.70 -26.52 -4.58
CA ASP A 58 5.07 -26.02 -4.48
C ASP A 58 5.19 -24.95 -3.39
N LEU A 59 5.48 -25.42 -2.17
CA LEU A 59 5.69 -24.54 -1.00
C LEU A 59 6.96 -23.70 -1.12
N GLU A 60 8.01 -24.20 -1.80
CA GLU A 60 9.22 -23.41 -2.06
C GLU A 60 8.94 -22.29 -3.07
N GLY A 61 8.18 -22.57 -4.11
CA GLY A 61 7.72 -21.56 -5.04
C GLY A 61 6.85 -20.50 -4.38
N LEU A 62 5.94 -20.91 -3.47
CA LEU A 62 5.12 -19.99 -2.68
C LEU A 62 5.96 -19.14 -1.70
N LEU A 63 6.95 -19.73 -1.01
CA LEU A 63 7.86 -19.01 -0.12
C LEU A 63 8.81 -18.10 -0.91
N ASN A 64 9.27 -18.53 -2.06
CA ASN A 64 10.11 -17.73 -2.93
C ASN A 64 9.32 -16.60 -3.62
N SER A 65 8.05 -16.81 -3.97
CA SER A 65 7.18 -15.74 -4.44
C SER A 65 6.87 -14.74 -3.33
N SER A 66 6.61 -15.19 -2.09
CA SER A 66 6.45 -14.28 -0.94
C SER A 66 7.73 -13.51 -0.61
N ASN A 67 8.91 -14.14 -0.77
CA ASN A 67 10.21 -13.47 -0.64
C ASN A 67 10.52 -12.54 -1.83
N ALA A 68 10.00 -12.83 -3.02
CA ALA A 68 10.04 -11.91 -4.16
C ALA A 68 9.12 -10.70 -3.94
N TYR A 69 7.92 -10.90 -3.36
CA TYR A 69 7.06 -9.80 -2.91
C TYR A 69 7.73 -8.94 -1.83
N ASN A 70 8.47 -9.55 -0.89
CA ASN A 70 9.24 -8.83 0.13
C ASN A 70 10.47 -8.10 -0.44
N LYS A 71 10.82 -8.28 -1.70
CA LYS A 71 11.99 -7.71 -2.38
C LYS A 71 11.64 -6.80 -3.56
N ILE A 72 10.38 -6.41 -3.71
CA ILE A 72 10.03 -5.32 -4.61
C ILE A 72 10.47 -4.04 -3.90
N ASN A 73 11.76 -3.74 -3.98
CA ASN A 73 12.25 -2.40 -3.73
C ASN A 73 11.84 -1.58 -4.94
N TYR A 74 10.78 -0.82 -4.80
CA TYR A 74 10.47 0.25 -5.73
C TYR A 74 11.55 1.31 -5.57
N THR A 75 12.61 1.18 -6.33
CA THR A 75 13.70 2.16 -6.36
C THR A 75 13.22 3.35 -7.18
N ALA A 76 13.30 4.53 -6.59
CA ALA A 76 13.20 5.78 -7.33
C ALA A 76 14.19 5.77 -8.51
N SER A 77 13.82 6.38 -9.61
CA SER A 77 14.70 6.52 -10.79
C SER A 77 15.91 7.43 -10.53
N PHE A 78 16.01 8.02 -9.33
CA PHE A 78 17.02 9.01 -8.94
C PHE A 78 17.58 8.74 -7.54
N ASP A 79 18.71 9.36 -7.21
CA ASP A 79 19.30 9.32 -5.87
C ASP A 79 18.57 10.31 -4.94
N LEU A 80 17.86 9.79 -3.94
CA LEU A 80 17.15 10.61 -2.94
C LEU A 80 18.03 11.64 -2.23
N THR A 81 19.33 11.38 -2.12
CA THR A 81 20.26 12.34 -1.50
C THR A 81 20.45 13.60 -2.33
N THR A 82 20.07 13.57 -3.61
CA THR A 82 20.14 14.74 -4.51
C THR A 82 18.92 15.65 -4.40
N ILE A 83 17.84 15.21 -3.74
CA ILE A 83 16.64 16.02 -3.54
C ILE A 83 16.96 17.12 -2.53
N PRO A 84 16.82 18.41 -2.91
CA PRO A 84 17.01 19.50 -1.97
C PRO A 84 15.97 19.44 -0.86
N LYS A 85 16.28 20.01 0.30
CA LYS A 85 15.27 20.16 1.35
C LYS A 85 14.16 21.07 0.85
N PHE A 86 12.93 20.78 1.31
CA PHE A 86 11.79 21.65 1.03
C PHE A 86 12.07 23.07 1.56
N GLU A 87 11.86 24.06 0.73
CA GLU A 87 11.92 25.47 1.10
C GLU A 87 10.56 26.15 0.92
N ASN A 88 10.08 26.28 -0.32
CA ASN A 88 8.80 26.94 -0.62
C ASN A 88 8.05 26.29 -1.78
N GLU A 89 8.76 25.70 -2.75
CA GLU A 89 8.14 25.11 -3.92
C GLU A 89 7.64 23.70 -3.64
N PRO A 90 6.41 23.35 -4.06
CA PRO A 90 5.81 22.05 -3.76
C PRO A 90 6.51 20.88 -4.47
N TYR A 91 7.33 21.14 -5.46
CA TYR A 91 8.04 20.12 -6.23
C TYR A 91 9.42 20.61 -6.70
N VAL A 92 10.24 19.66 -7.14
CA VAL A 92 11.49 19.90 -7.89
C VAL A 92 11.51 19.06 -9.14
N VAL A 93 12.16 19.60 -10.18
CA VAL A 93 12.36 18.89 -11.45
C VAL A 93 13.46 17.86 -11.29
N LEU A 94 13.23 16.66 -11.81
CA LEU A 94 14.18 15.55 -11.84
C LEU A 94 14.67 15.28 -13.26
N ASN A 95 15.85 14.67 -13.39
CA ASN A 95 16.37 14.11 -14.63
C ASN A 95 16.22 15.03 -15.86
N ASP A 96 16.54 16.31 -15.73
CA ASP A 96 16.34 17.33 -16.76
C ASP A 96 14.91 17.35 -17.34
N ASN A 97 13.93 17.08 -16.49
CA ASN A 97 12.51 16.98 -16.83
C ASN A 97 12.17 15.83 -17.82
N LYS A 98 12.97 14.76 -17.83
CA LYS A 98 12.79 13.63 -18.73
C LYS A 98 12.30 12.40 -17.97
N PRO A 99 11.10 11.88 -18.32
CA PRO A 99 10.62 10.60 -17.82
C PRO A 99 11.50 9.43 -18.26
N ASP A 100 11.51 8.37 -17.46
CA ASP A 100 12.21 7.11 -17.75
C ASP A 100 11.22 6.04 -18.21
N PHE A 101 10.67 6.21 -19.43
CA PHE A 101 9.83 5.22 -20.11
C PHE A 101 10.60 4.54 -21.22
N ASN A 102 10.40 3.24 -21.38
CA ASN A 102 11.03 2.45 -22.45
C ASN A 102 10.07 2.27 -23.65
N GLU A 103 10.59 1.81 -24.78
CA GLU A 103 9.79 1.62 -26.01
C GLU A 103 8.63 0.62 -25.84
N GLU A 104 8.75 -0.36 -24.93
CA GLU A 104 7.70 -1.33 -24.64
C GLU A 104 6.51 -0.65 -23.94
N ASP A 105 6.76 0.34 -23.07
CA ASP A 105 5.73 1.11 -22.40
C ASP A 105 4.86 1.87 -23.41
N PHE A 106 5.48 2.46 -24.44
CA PHE A 106 4.77 3.16 -25.51
C PHE A 106 3.97 2.20 -26.39
N ALA A 107 4.46 0.99 -26.60
CA ALA A 107 3.82 0.00 -27.49
C ALA A 107 2.59 -0.70 -26.85
N ARG A 108 2.44 -0.63 -25.52
CA ARG A 108 1.29 -1.23 -24.83
C ARG A 108 -0.03 -0.57 -25.26
N ASP A 109 -1.10 -1.36 -25.30
CA ASP A 109 -2.45 -0.81 -25.33
C ASP A 109 -2.72 0.03 -24.05
N THR A 110 -3.88 0.66 -23.94
CA THR A 110 -4.31 1.34 -22.72
C THR A 110 -4.29 0.37 -21.52
N PHE A 111 -3.69 0.80 -20.41
CA PHE A 111 -3.54 -0.03 -19.21
C PHE A 111 -3.56 0.81 -17.94
N GLU A 112 -3.80 0.13 -16.83
CA GLU A 112 -3.67 0.64 -15.47
C GLU A 112 -3.02 -0.44 -14.60
N ASP A 113 -1.83 -0.19 -14.11
CA ASP A 113 -1.07 -1.09 -13.26
C ASP A 113 -0.89 -0.46 -11.87
N TYR A 114 -1.40 -1.14 -10.85
CA TYR A 114 -1.23 -0.76 -9.46
C TYR A 114 -0.42 -1.82 -8.73
N SER A 115 0.77 -1.46 -8.33
CA SER A 115 1.69 -2.38 -7.65
C SER A 115 1.09 -2.96 -6.37
N PRO A 116 1.37 -4.22 -6.02
CA PRO A 116 0.98 -4.77 -4.74
C PRO A 116 1.49 -3.93 -3.58
N LEU A 117 0.76 -3.91 -2.47
CA LEU A 117 1.27 -3.32 -1.23
C LEU A 117 2.49 -4.11 -0.74
N ASP A 118 3.47 -3.42 -0.19
CA ASP A 118 4.60 -4.08 0.45
C ASP A 118 4.24 -4.69 1.83
N TYR A 119 5.23 -5.27 2.50
CA TYR A 119 5.02 -5.92 3.82
C TYR A 119 4.60 -4.95 4.95
N LEU A 120 4.78 -3.63 4.77
CA LEU A 120 4.32 -2.58 5.66
C LEU A 120 2.95 -2.01 5.25
N GLY A 121 2.33 -2.55 4.20
CA GLY A 121 1.07 -2.05 3.65
C GLY A 121 1.21 -0.74 2.89
N ARG A 122 2.42 -0.43 2.37
CA ARG A 122 2.71 0.78 1.60
C ARG A 122 2.48 0.53 0.11
N CYS A 123 1.98 1.55 -0.60
CA CYS A 123 1.85 1.48 -2.05
C CYS A 123 3.22 1.45 -2.74
N GLY A 124 3.31 0.68 -3.83
CA GLY A 124 4.36 0.84 -4.83
C GLY A 124 3.93 1.76 -5.97
N PRO A 125 4.67 1.78 -7.09
CA PRO A 125 4.32 2.58 -8.25
C PRO A 125 2.92 2.27 -8.79
N ALA A 126 2.20 3.33 -9.18
CA ALA A 126 1.02 3.25 -10.02
C ALA A 126 1.40 3.75 -11.41
N PHE A 127 1.04 3.02 -12.47
CA PHE A 127 1.42 3.31 -13.84
C PHE A 127 0.26 3.09 -14.79
N ALA A 128 -0.04 4.07 -15.63
CA ALA A 128 -1.11 3.97 -16.60
C ALA A 128 -0.74 4.61 -17.94
N LYS A 129 -1.34 4.11 -19.00
CA LYS A 129 -1.47 4.82 -20.27
C LYS A 129 -2.83 5.47 -20.29
N VAL A 130 -2.86 6.75 -19.93
CA VAL A 130 -4.09 7.53 -19.77
C VAL A 130 -4.60 7.98 -21.14
N GLY A 131 -5.84 7.65 -21.43
CA GLY A 131 -6.59 8.07 -22.62
C GLY A 131 -7.98 8.54 -22.25
N ILE A 132 -8.79 8.95 -23.23
CA ILE A 132 -10.16 9.38 -22.99
C ILE A 132 -11.02 8.21 -22.45
N GLU A 133 -10.67 6.99 -22.81
CA GLU A 133 -11.33 5.75 -22.41
C GLU A 133 -11.08 5.33 -20.96
N THR A 134 -9.98 5.82 -20.33
CA THR A 134 -9.70 5.58 -18.91
C THR A 134 -10.35 6.61 -18.00
N MET A 135 -10.73 7.77 -18.56
CA MET A 135 -11.31 8.85 -17.77
C MET A 135 -12.70 8.51 -17.23
N PRO A 136 -13.08 9.06 -16.07
CA PRO A 136 -14.37 8.74 -15.45
C PRO A 136 -15.55 9.19 -16.31
N THR A 137 -16.53 8.31 -16.41
CA THR A 137 -17.87 8.56 -16.96
C THR A 137 -18.92 8.75 -15.86
N GLU A 138 -18.54 8.50 -14.60
CA GLU A 138 -19.40 8.58 -13.43
C GLU A 138 -18.81 9.56 -12.38
N GLU A 139 -19.63 10.00 -11.44
CA GLU A 139 -19.18 10.83 -10.33
C GLU A 139 -18.29 10.02 -9.37
N ARG A 140 -17.31 10.71 -8.76
CA ARG A 140 -16.39 10.12 -7.79
C ARG A 140 -17.15 9.63 -6.55
N GLY A 141 -16.94 8.36 -6.20
CA GLY A 141 -17.47 7.74 -4.99
C GLY A 141 -16.68 8.10 -3.72
N ALA A 142 -17.17 7.66 -2.56
CA ALA A 142 -16.49 7.82 -1.29
C ALA A 142 -15.27 6.89 -1.18
N ILE A 143 -14.17 7.40 -0.60
CA ILE A 143 -12.90 6.66 -0.40
C ILE A 143 -12.49 6.56 1.08
N ASN A 144 -13.35 6.96 2.00
CA ASN A 144 -13.06 7.01 3.44
C ASN A 144 -12.91 5.65 4.13
N SER A 145 -13.32 4.57 3.48
CA SER A 145 -13.08 3.19 3.94
C SER A 145 -11.60 2.78 3.88
N VAL A 146 -10.82 3.33 2.95
CA VAL A 146 -9.40 3.03 2.81
C VAL A 146 -8.61 3.81 3.85
N LYS A 147 -7.70 3.13 4.53
CA LYS A 147 -6.73 3.74 5.46
C LYS A 147 -5.32 3.37 4.98
N PRO A 148 -4.66 4.26 4.22
CA PRO A 148 -3.29 4.02 3.77
C PRO A 148 -2.31 3.87 4.94
N SER A 149 -1.11 3.35 4.68
CA SER A 149 -0.04 3.27 5.70
C SER A 149 0.19 4.63 6.36
N GLY A 150 0.46 4.65 7.66
CA GLY A 150 0.69 5.88 8.45
C GLY A 150 -0.51 6.82 8.56
N TRP A 151 -1.74 6.37 8.25
CA TRP A 151 -2.94 7.22 8.30
C TRP A 151 -3.24 7.74 9.70
N GLN A 152 -3.35 9.08 9.83
CA GLN A 152 -3.83 9.77 11.01
C GLN A 152 -4.98 10.71 10.65
N THR A 153 -5.93 10.85 11.59
CA THR A 153 -7.01 11.84 11.44
C THR A 153 -6.71 13.01 12.35
N VAL A 154 -6.05 14.02 11.82
CA VAL A 154 -5.61 15.20 12.57
C VAL A 154 -6.02 16.48 11.86
N LYS A 155 -6.32 17.52 12.67
CA LYS A 155 -6.77 18.82 12.18
C LYS A 155 -5.86 19.94 12.71
N TYR A 156 -5.61 20.90 11.83
CA TYR A 156 -4.90 22.15 12.17
C TYR A 156 -5.62 23.33 11.53
N ASP A 157 -5.79 24.41 12.26
CA ASP A 157 -6.49 25.61 11.75
C ASP A 157 -5.75 26.30 10.60
N ILE A 158 -4.44 26.11 10.51
CA ILE A 158 -3.60 26.67 9.42
C ILE A 158 -3.73 25.90 8.09
N VAL A 159 -4.34 24.72 8.10
CA VAL A 159 -4.53 23.88 6.89
C VAL A 159 -5.88 24.19 6.26
N GLU A 160 -5.89 24.42 4.96
CA GLU A 160 -7.14 24.58 4.18
C GLU A 160 -8.03 23.34 4.34
N GLY A 161 -9.29 23.51 4.76
CA GLY A 161 -10.19 22.42 5.09
C GLY A 161 -9.87 21.71 6.40
N LYS A 162 -8.85 22.20 7.13
CA LYS A 162 -8.38 21.78 8.46
C LYS A 162 -7.73 20.40 8.54
N TYR A 163 -8.09 19.43 7.72
CA TYR A 163 -7.50 18.10 7.74
C TYR A 163 -6.11 18.10 7.12
N LEU A 164 -5.09 17.74 7.93
CA LEU A 164 -3.71 17.63 7.46
C LEU A 164 -3.57 16.62 6.33
N TYR A 165 -4.12 15.41 6.54
CA TYR A 165 -3.97 14.33 5.58
C TYR A 165 -5.20 14.14 4.71
N ASN A 166 -4.93 13.89 3.43
CA ASN A 166 -5.85 13.39 2.43
C ASN A 166 -5.47 11.94 2.09
N ARG A 167 -6.46 11.17 1.64
CA ARG A 167 -6.21 9.96 0.89
C ARG A 167 -5.85 10.37 -0.51
N CYS A 168 -4.54 10.59 -0.74
CA CYS A 168 -4.05 11.03 -2.03
C CYS A 168 -4.03 9.86 -2.99
N HIS A 169 -4.72 9.99 -4.11
CA HIS A 169 -4.52 9.09 -5.23
C HIS A 169 -3.10 9.27 -5.78
N LEU A 170 -2.42 8.18 -6.11
CA LEU A 170 -1.20 8.23 -6.91
C LEU A 170 -1.57 8.66 -8.34
N ILE A 171 -2.50 7.97 -8.97
CA ILE A 171 -3.12 8.41 -10.22
C ILE A 171 -4.52 8.93 -9.89
N GLY A 172 -4.77 10.22 -10.14
CA GLY A 172 -6.00 10.89 -9.78
C GLY A 172 -7.24 10.28 -10.46
N TYR A 173 -8.37 10.27 -9.74
CA TYR A 173 -9.65 9.75 -10.25
C TYR A 173 -10.01 10.30 -11.64
N GLN A 174 -9.69 11.56 -11.90
CA GLN A 174 -9.97 12.22 -13.19
C GLN A 174 -9.20 11.63 -14.38
N LEU A 175 -8.18 10.80 -14.14
CA LEU A 175 -7.33 10.20 -15.18
C LEU A 175 -7.72 8.76 -15.50
N THR A 176 -8.09 7.98 -14.47
CA THR A 176 -8.31 6.54 -14.62
C THR A 176 -9.62 6.03 -14.01
N ALA A 177 -10.50 6.91 -13.51
CA ALA A 177 -11.73 6.52 -12.82
C ALA A 177 -11.54 5.58 -11.60
N GLU A 178 -10.29 5.26 -11.22
CA GLU A 178 -9.99 4.38 -10.10
C GLU A 178 -10.30 5.08 -8.77
N ASN A 179 -11.24 4.54 -8.00
CA ASN A 179 -11.79 5.26 -6.85
C ASN A 179 -11.18 4.84 -5.50
N ALA A 180 -11.61 3.71 -4.95
CA ALA A 180 -11.27 3.28 -3.59
C ALA A 180 -10.23 2.14 -3.57
N ASN A 181 -9.29 2.15 -4.48
CA ASN A 181 -8.22 1.18 -4.58
C ASN A 181 -7.13 1.47 -3.54
N GLU A 182 -6.92 0.54 -2.60
CA GLU A 182 -5.89 0.66 -1.57
C GLU A 182 -4.45 0.74 -2.13
N LYS A 183 -4.22 0.22 -3.34
CA LYS A 183 -2.93 0.26 -4.04
C LYS A 183 -2.67 1.60 -4.74
N ASN A 184 -3.67 2.46 -4.82
CA ASN A 184 -3.61 3.78 -5.44
C ASN A 184 -3.79 4.94 -4.45
N LEU A 185 -3.84 4.65 -3.14
CA LEU A 185 -4.11 5.66 -2.12
C LEU A 185 -2.99 5.69 -1.08
N ILE A 186 -2.37 6.85 -0.89
CA ILE A 186 -1.35 7.08 0.14
C ILE A 186 -1.81 8.14 1.15
N THR A 187 -1.15 8.16 2.31
CA THR A 187 -1.27 9.24 3.29
C THR A 187 -0.47 10.44 2.80
N GLY A 188 -1.14 11.40 2.19
CA GLY A 188 -0.53 12.62 1.69
C GLY A 188 -1.09 13.86 2.39
N THR A 189 -0.28 14.91 2.52
CA THR A 189 -0.71 16.17 3.08
C THR A 189 -1.69 16.89 2.17
N ARG A 190 -2.48 17.81 2.73
CA ARG A 190 -3.33 18.71 1.92
C ARG A 190 -2.49 19.51 0.92
N TYR A 191 -1.33 19.99 1.35
CA TYR A 191 -0.41 20.76 0.51
C TYR A 191 0.12 19.93 -0.66
N MET A 192 0.66 18.72 -0.39
CA MET A 192 1.10 17.82 -1.46
C MET A 192 -0.01 17.55 -2.46
N ASN A 193 -1.21 17.19 -1.97
CA ASN A 193 -2.33 16.81 -2.82
C ASN A 193 -2.78 17.96 -3.74
N VAL A 194 -2.89 19.19 -3.21
CA VAL A 194 -3.53 20.32 -3.92
C VAL A 194 -2.53 21.22 -4.61
N GLN A 195 -1.41 21.52 -3.94
CA GLN A 195 -0.39 22.41 -4.52
C GLN A 195 0.67 21.64 -5.31
N GLY A 196 0.91 20.38 -4.91
CA GLY A 196 1.93 19.54 -5.55
C GLY A 196 1.39 18.71 -6.71
N MET A 197 0.50 17.75 -6.45
CA MET A 197 0.09 16.74 -7.43
C MET A 197 -0.99 17.24 -8.41
N LEU A 198 -2.04 17.89 -7.90
CA LEU A 198 -3.21 18.29 -8.69
C LEU A 198 -2.88 19.14 -9.95
N PRO A 199 -1.91 20.09 -9.95
CA PRO A 199 -1.54 20.83 -11.16
C PRO A 199 -1.07 19.90 -12.30
N PHE A 200 -0.27 18.88 -12.00
CA PHE A 200 0.22 17.90 -12.99
C PHE A 200 -0.91 16.99 -13.50
N GLU A 201 -1.77 16.51 -12.61
CA GLU A 201 -2.96 15.75 -13.00
C GLU A 201 -3.88 16.55 -13.91
N ASN A 202 -4.12 17.82 -13.59
CA ASN A 202 -4.95 18.71 -14.41
C ASN A 202 -4.35 18.95 -15.80
N MET A 203 -3.02 19.11 -15.88
CA MET A 203 -2.30 19.28 -17.15
C MET A 203 -2.48 18.06 -18.05
N VAL A 204 -2.32 16.86 -17.50
CA VAL A 204 -2.52 15.59 -18.23
C VAL A 204 -3.98 15.43 -18.65
N ALA A 205 -4.92 15.67 -17.72
CA ALA A 205 -6.36 15.56 -18.01
C ALA A 205 -6.82 16.51 -19.11
N GLU A 206 -6.34 17.75 -19.09
CA GLU A 206 -6.66 18.75 -20.11
C GLU A 206 -6.09 18.37 -21.47
N TYR A 207 -4.83 17.91 -21.49
CA TYR A 207 -4.19 17.44 -22.72
C TYR A 207 -4.98 16.28 -23.35
N VAL A 208 -5.32 15.24 -22.58
CA VAL A 208 -6.07 14.09 -23.08
C VAL A 208 -7.46 14.49 -23.57
N ARG A 209 -8.18 15.37 -22.83
CA ARG A 209 -9.52 15.83 -23.24
C ARG A 209 -9.50 16.63 -24.53
N THR A 210 -8.46 17.44 -24.72
CA THR A 210 -8.35 18.36 -25.87
C THR A 210 -7.88 17.63 -27.11
N THR A 211 -6.82 16.82 -26.99
CA THR A 211 -6.16 16.20 -28.15
C THR A 211 -6.70 14.81 -28.49
N LYS A 212 -7.30 14.11 -27.52
CA LYS A 212 -7.65 12.67 -27.58
C LYS A 212 -6.43 11.77 -27.70
N ASN A 213 -5.24 12.28 -27.49
CA ASN A 213 -4.00 11.53 -27.44
C ASN A 213 -3.79 10.93 -26.05
N HIS A 214 -2.90 9.92 -25.96
CA HIS A 214 -2.57 9.23 -24.74
C HIS A 214 -1.35 9.84 -24.04
N VAL A 215 -1.29 9.62 -22.73
CA VAL A 215 -0.14 9.98 -21.88
C VAL A 215 0.26 8.77 -21.04
N LEU A 216 1.53 8.38 -21.10
CA LEU A 216 2.12 7.52 -20.09
C LEU A 216 2.26 8.33 -18.82
N TYR A 217 1.71 7.85 -17.70
CA TYR A 217 1.68 8.54 -16.43
C TYR A 217 2.03 7.58 -15.31
N ARG A 218 3.17 7.80 -14.64
CA ARG A 218 3.65 6.96 -13.54
C ARG A 218 3.85 7.79 -12.29
N VAL A 219 3.37 7.29 -11.16
CA VAL A 219 3.60 7.89 -9.85
C VAL A 219 4.22 6.88 -8.92
N THR A 220 5.42 7.18 -8.44
CA THR A 220 6.20 6.34 -7.54
C THR A 220 6.27 6.98 -6.16
N PRO A 221 5.60 6.43 -5.14
CA PRO A 221 5.72 6.94 -3.78
C PRO A 221 7.09 6.57 -3.19
N ILE A 222 7.74 7.54 -2.54
CA ILE A 222 9.08 7.41 -2.01
C ILE A 222 9.03 7.28 -0.50
N PHE A 223 9.37 6.09 0.01
CA PHE A 223 9.43 5.80 1.43
C PHE A 223 10.88 5.64 1.87
N GLU A 224 11.28 6.35 2.91
CA GLU A 224 12.59 6.19 3.50
C GLU A 224 12.57 5.08 4.56
N ASN A 225 13.39 4.06 4.40
CA ASN A 225 13.47 2.91 5.30
C ASN A 225 12.07 2.31 5.60
N ASP A 226 11.73 2.13 6.89
CA ASP A 226 10.45 1.58 7.35
C ASP A 226 9.41 2.68 7.66
N ASN A 227 9.56 3.87 7.10
CA ASN A 227 8.56 4.92 7.25
C ASN A 227 7.23 4.50 6.61
N LEU A 228 6.13 4.76 7.33
CA LEU A 228 4.77 4.45 6.88
C LEU A 228 4.13 5.55 6.03
N VAL A 229 4.71 6.76 6.06
CA VAL A 229 4.30 7.90 5.24
C VAL A 229 5.41 8.19 4.24
N ALA A 230 5.07 8.34 2.96
CA ALA A 230 6.03 8.69 1.93
C ALA A 230 6.60 10.09 2.17
N SER A 231 7.91 10.30 1.96
CA SER A 231 8.53 11.61 1.98
C SER A 231 8.08 12.50 0.81
N GLY A 232 7.65 11.89 -0.26
CA GLY A 232 7.11 12.51 -1.46
C GLY A 232 6.74 11.48 -2.51
N VAL A 233 6.43 11.95 -3.70
CA VAL A 233 6.18 11.10 -4.88
C VAL A 233 6.98 11.61 -6.07
N GLU A 234 7.54 10.70 -6.85
CA GLU A 234 8.00 10.99 -8.20
C GLU A 234 6.81 10.90 -9.15
N ILE A 235 6.61 11.89 -10.00
CA ILE A 235 5.60 11.90 -11.05
C ILE A 235 6.27 12.04 -12.40
N GLU A 236 6.05 11.07 -13.26
CA GLU A 236 6.56 11.04 -14.62
C GLU A 236 5.40 11.03 -15.62
N ALA A 237 5.49 11.82 -16.67
CA ALA A 237 4.49 11.81 -17.74
C ALA A 237 5.11 12.12 -19.09
N GLN A 238 4.62 11.42 -20.13
CA GLN A 238 4.98 11.70 -21.51
C GLN A 238 3.83 11.37 -22.45
N SER A 239 3.50 12.33 -23.32
CA SER A 239 2.50 12.11 -24.38
C SER A 239 3.03 11.14 -25.44
N VAL A 240 2.14 10.21 -25.86
CA VAL A 240 2.53 9.05 -26.66
C VAL A 240 2.67 9.39 -28.13
N GLU A 241 1.62 9.90 -28.77
CA GLU A 241 1.52 10.05 -30.23
C GLU A 241 2.50 11.09 -30.77
N ASN A 242 2.82 12.12 -30.00
CA ASN A 242 3.76 13.18 -30.39
C ASN A 242 5.09 13.11 -29.62
N LYS A 243 5.40 11.95 -28.99
CA LYS A 243 6.68 11.66 -28.35
C LYS A 243 7.14 12.70 -27.31
N GLY A 244 6.18 13.23 -26.55
CA GLY A 244 6.46 14.18 -25.48
C GLY A 244 6.37 15.66 -25.86
N GLU A 245 6.06 16.00 -27.12
CA GLU A 245 5.90 17.42 -27.50
C GLU A 245 4.73 18.10 -26.78
N GLY A 246 3.71 17.36 -26.36
CA GLY A 246 2.57 17.88 -25.63
C GLY A 246 2.70 17.84 -24.12
N ILE A 247 3.08 16.68 -23.59
CA ILE A 247 3.33 16.44 -22.15
C ILE A 247 4.68 15.74 -22.03
N CYS A 248 5.58 16.32 -21.24
CA CYS A 248 6.85 15.69 -20.88
C CYS A 248 7.34 16.31 -19.58
N PHE A 249 7.30 15.55 -18.48
CA PHE A 249 7.87 15.98 -17.20
C PHE A 249 8.27 14.81 -16.31
N ASN A 250 9.27 15.07 -15.46
CA ASN A 250 9.69 14.22 -14.35
C ASN A 250 9.95 15.12 -13.14
N VAL A 251 9.18 14.95 -12.08
CA VAL A 251 9.20 15.81 -10.91
C VAL A 251 9.09 15.00 -9.62
N TYR A 252 9.74 15.49 -8.56
CA TYR A 252 9.51 15.02 -7.20
C TYR A 252 8.61 16.02 -6.47
N VAL A 253 7.49 15.57 -5.96
CA VAL A 253 6.53 16.35 -5.18
C VAL A 253 6.71 16.03 -3.69
N TYR A 254 6.95 17.04 -2.87
CA TYR A 254 7.18 16.89 -1.44
C TYR A 254 5.89 16.57 -0.68
N ASN A 255 5.94 15.59 0.22
CA ASN A 255 4.84 15.31 1.14
C ASN A 255 5.02 16.08 2.45
N VAL A 256 4.90 17.37 2.38
CA VAL A 256 5.04 18.31 3.49
C VAL A 256 3.76 19.14 3.69
N GLN A 257 3.66 19.80 4.83
CA GLN A 257 2.67 20.85 5.07
C GLN A 257 3.37 22.04 5.73
N PRO A 258 3.45 23.20 5.09
CA PRO A 258 4.07 24.40 5.71
C PRO A 258 3.51 24.67 7.10
N GLY A 259 4.41 24.91 8.07
CA GLY A 259 4.06 25.15 9.46
C GLY A 259 3.73 23.90 10.30
N ILE A 260 3.94 22.69 9.76
CA ILE A 260 3.68 21.43 10.46
C ILE A 260 4.86 20.48 10.27
N ASP A 261 5.36 19.96 11.38
CA ASP A 261 6.34 18.88 11.38
C ASP A 261 5.64 17.52 11.33
N ILE A 262 6.10 16.66 10.43
CA ILE A 262 5.55 15.32 10.18
C ILE A 262 6.55 14.26 10.62
N ASN A 263 6.12 13.33 11.45
CA ASN A 263 6.83 12.10 11.72
C ASN A 263 6.47 11.06 10.66
N TYR A 264 7.30 10.93 9.62
CA TYR A 264 7.06 10.02 8.50
C TYR A 264 7.04 8.54 8.92
N LYS A 265 7.61 8.20 10.09
CA LYS A 265 7.61 6.83 10.60
C LYS A 265 6.19 6.32 10.88
N ASN A 266 5.27 7.19 11.33
CA ASN A 266 3.94 6.77 11.80
C ASN A 266 2.80 7.75 11.44
N GLY A 267 3.11 8.90 10.83
CA GLY A 267 2.13 9.92 10.47
C GLY A 267 1.72 10.86 11.62
N GLU A 268 2.31 10.76 12.80
CA GLU A 268 2.12 11.77 13.84
C GLU A 268 2.66 13.13 13.40
N SER A 269 2.10 14.21 13.93
CA SER A 269 2.47 15.56 13.51
C SER A 269 2.30 16.58 14.63
N THR A 270 3.05 17.68 14.54
CA THR A 270 2.99 18.81 15.46
C THR A 270 3.11 20.13 14.71
N LEU A 271 2.49 21.19 15.23
CA LEU A 271 2.78 22.57 14.77
C LEU A 271 4.24 22.91 15.09
N ASN A 272 4.96 23.48 14.14
CA ASN A 272 6.31 24.01 14.35
C ASN A 272 6.30 25.53 14.60
#